data_6c161c7e7c150347b90f198670ce89ed
#
_entry.id   6c161c7e7c150347b90f198670ce89ed
#
_cell.length_a   1.000
_cell.length_b   1.000
_cell.length_c   1.000
_cell.angle_alpha   90.00
_cell.angle_beta   90.00
_cell.angle_gamma   90.00
#
_symmetry.space_group_name_H-M   'P 1'
#
loop_
_entity.id
_entity.type
_entity.pdbx_description
1 polymer ?
#
loop_
_entity_poly.entity_id
_entity_poly.type
_entity_poly.pdbx_seq_one_letter_code
_entity_poly.pdbx_strand_id
1 'polypeptide(L)'
;MHKLRTEHWSVISGVATIQLDEQMGEYGSGESISVPMGTPHQIANRGTEDLVVIEVSVGELEYGHGNDLTRLAGQSIVKTDCDEIVRMEPAFKDNLWGGTRLRDVYGKKCDYDIVAESWELSTHKAGQSIVATGKNKGLMLGEYINRFGRGILGWKCDPYERFPLLIKFIDSRESLSIQVHPGDDYALQKEDE
;
A
#
# COMPACT_ATOMS: atom_id res chain seq x y z
N MET A 1 2.59 5.55 -11.21
CA MET A 1 2.34 6.99 -11.06
C MET A 1 1.01 7.15 -10.34
N HIS A 2 0.94 7.83 -9.18
CA HIS A 2 -0.24 7.77 -8.32
C HIS A 2 -0.93 9.13 -8.28
N LYS A 3 -2.19 9.20 -8.67
CA LYS A 3 -2.87 10.44 -9.02
C LYS A 3 -3.71 11.08 -7.93
N LEU A 4 -4.28 10.28 -7.03
CA LEU A 4 -5.34 10.74 -6.12
C LEU A 4 -5.18 10.12 -4.74
N ARG A 5 -3.94 10.09 -4.21
CA ARG A 5 -3.72 9.58 -2.87
C ARG A 5 -2.82 10.47 -2.04
N THR A 6 -3.07 10.49 -0.76
CA THR A 6 -2.15 10.95 0.26
C THR A 6 -1.38 9.75 0.80
N GLU A 7 -0.16 9.97 1.26
CA GLU A 7 0.62 8.95 1.94
C GLU A 7 0.95 9.41 3.35
N HIS A 8 1.05 8.46 4.25
CA HIS A 8 1.53 8.69 5.61
C HIS A 8 2.63 7.69 5.90
N TRP A 9 3.81 8.21 6.20
CA TRP A 9 5.00 7.41 6.49
C TRP A 9 5.34 7.49 7.96
N SER A 10 5.63 6.34 8.57
CA SER A 10 6.10 6.22 9.95
C SER A 10 7.41 5.43 9.97
N VAL A 11 8.46 6.04 10.50
CA VAL A 11 9.76 5.38 10.62
C VAL A 11 9.75 4.41 11.79
N ILE A 12 10.04 3.15 11.53
CA ILE A 12 10.10 2.09 12.55
C ILE A 12 11.51 1.92 13.08
N SER A 13 12.52 1.96 12.19
CA SER A 13 13.93 1.92 12.56
C SER A 13 14.80 2.60 11.52
N GLY A 14 15.98 3.05 11.93
CA GLY A 14 16.88 3.83 11.09
C GLY A 14 16.51 5.30 11.04
N VAL A 15 17.11 6.05 10.11
CA VAL A 15 16.83 7.46 9.86
C VAL A 15 16.48 7.66 8.40
N ALA A 16 15.27 8.15 8.15
CA ALA A 16 14.80 8.49 6.81
C ALA A 16 15.18 9.93 6.46
N THR A 17 15.87 10.13 5.35
CA THR A 17 15.97 11.44 4.71
C THR A 17 14.78 11.57 3.76
N ILE A 18 13.87 12.49 4.05
CA ILE A 18 12.64 12.67 3.27
C ILE A 18 12.69 14.04 2.60
N GLN A 19 12.42 14.04 1.31
CA GLN A 19 12.24 15.26 0.51
C GLN A 19 10.77 15.37 0.12
N LEU A 20 10.16 16.53 0.40
CA LEU A 20 8.83 16.93 -0.06
C LEU A 20 8.99 18.26 -0.81
N ASP A 21 8.72 18.27 -2.11
CA ASP A 21 9.04 19.41 -2.97
C ASP A 21 10.49 19.85 -2.80
N GLU A 22 10.69 21.11 -2.39
CA GLU A 22 12.00 21.71 -2.14
C GLU A 22 12.48 21.53 -0.68
N GLN A 23 11.65 20.99 0.19
CA GLN A 23 11.95 20.81 1.60
C GLN A 23 12.55 19.43 1.86
N MET A 24 13.63 19.39 2.62
CA MET A 24 14.29 18.15 3.04
C MET A 24 14.37 18.08 4.57
N GLY A 25 14.09 16.92 5.14
CA GLY A 25 14.17 16.67 6.57
C GLY A 25 14.66 15.26 6.88
N GLU A 26 15.15 15.07 8.11
CA GLU A 26 15.50 13.76 8.65
C GLU A 26 14.46 13.34 9.68
N TYR A 27 14.06 12.08 9.65
CA TYR A 27 13.04 11.50 10.51
C TYR A 27 13.58 10.20 11.10
N GLY A 28 13.63 10.12 12.41
CA GLY A 28 14.08 8.95 13.17
C GLY A 28 12.93 8.02 13.57
N SER A 29 13.28 6.95 14.28
CA SER A 29 12.31 5.97 14.79
C SER A 29 11.21 6.62 15.64
N GLY A 30 9.95 6.29 15.33
CA GLY A 30 8.75 6.84 15.97
C GLY A 30 8.24 8.14 15.35
N GLU A 31 8.99 8.76 14.46
CA GLU A 31 8.54 9.96 13.77
C GLU A 31 7.73 9.61 12.51
N SER A 32 6.83 10.52 12.14
CA SER A 32 5.92 10.32 11.01
C SER A 32 5.78 11.60 10.19
N ILE A 33 5.50 11.43 8.91
CA ILE A 33 5.22 12.52 7.99
C ILE A 33 4.07 12.17 7.06
N SER A 34 3.25 13.17 6.74
CA SER A 34 2.20 13.04 5.73
C SER A 34 2.69 13.67 4.43
N VAL A 35 2.51 12.94 3.34
CA VAL A 35 2.78 13.39 1.98
C VAL A 35 1.44 13.78 1.36
N PRO A 36 1.20 15.08 1.13
CA PRO A 36 -0.03 15.53 0.48
C PRO A 36 -0.11 15.03 -0.96
N MET A 37 -1.35 14.91 -1.45
CA MET A 37 -1.63 14.59 -2.85
C MET A 37 -0.92 15.59 -3.79
N GLY A 38 -0.36 15.09 -4.89
CA GLY A 38 0.31 15.92 -5.90
C GLY A 38 1.69 16.45 -5.51
N THR A 39 2.21 16.10 -4.35
CA THR A 39 3.52 16.58 -3.87
C THR A 39 4.64 15.65 -4.37
N PRO A 40 5.62 16.14 -5.14
CA PRO A 40 6.84 15.41 -5.44
C PRO A 40 7.56 15.03 -4.15
N HIS A 41 7.93 13.76 -4.01
CA HIS A 41 8.56 13.29 -2.80
C HIS A 41 9.56 12.17 -3.04
N GLN A 42 10.49 12.05 -2.12
CA GLN A 42 11.47 10.98 -2.09
C GLN A 42 11.74 10.58 -0.65
N ILE A 43 11.90 9.28 -0.41
CA ILE A 43 12.48 8.76 0.82
C ILE A 43 13.83 8.13 0.48
N ALA A 44 14.84 8.39 1.30
CA ALA A 44 16.17 7.87 1.11
C ALA A 44 16.77 7.40 2.44
N ASN A 45 17.46 6.27 2.41
CA ASN A 45 18.35 5.87 3.47
C ASN A 45 19.75 6.44 3.16
N ARG A 46 20.17 7.47 3.90
CA ARG A 46 21.52 8.06 3.82
C ARG A 46 22.38 7.70 5.04
N GLY A 47 21.81 6.93 5.95
CA GLY A 47 22.52 6.41 7.12
C GLY A 47 23.27 5.12 6.86
N THR A 48 23.90 4.60 7.90
CA THR A 48 24.63 3.33 7.86
C THR A 48 23.78 2.15 8.35
N GLU A 49 22.64 2.43 8.98
CA GLU A 49 21.68 1.44 9.46
C GLU A 49 20.54 1.28 8.46
N ASP A 50 19.97 0.08 8.40
CA ASP A 50 18.81 -0.18 7.55
C ASP A 50 17.61 0.65 8.03
N LEU A 51 16.94 1.26 7.07
CA LEU A 51 15.72 2.02 7.28
C LEU A 51 14.50 1.12 7.09
N VAL A 52 13.61 1.09 8.07
CA VAL A 52 12.30 0.42 7.95
C VAL A 52 11.18 1.44 8.16
N VAL A 53 10.25 1.49 7.23
CA VAL A 53 9.14 2.43 7.21
C VAL A 53 7.82 1.69 7.00
N ILE A 54 6.77 2.13 7.69
CA ILE A 54 5.39 1.81 7.34
C ILE A 54 4.87 2.93 6.45
N GLU A 55 4.33 2.57 5.29
CA GLU A 55 3.58 3.48 4.43
C GLU A 55 2.11 3.09 4.42
N VAL A 56 1.26 4.08 4.68
CA VAL A 56 -0.20 3.98 4.51
C VAL A 56 -0.61 4.96 3.43
N SER A 57 -1.02 4.44 2.29
CA SER A 57 -1.55 5.23 1.17
C SER A 57 -3.07 5.24 1.22
N VAL A 58 -3.68 6.42 1.18
CA VAL A 58 -5.14 6.61 1.22
C VAL A 58 -5.58 7.41 0.00
N GLY A 59 -6.47 6.84 -0.80
CA GLY A 59 -6.99 7.47 -2.02
C GLY A 59 -7.20 6.47 -3.14
N GLU A 60 -7.34 6.96 -4.36
CA GLU A 60 -7.40 6.10 -5.54
C GLU A 60 -6.02 5.47 -5.80
N LEU A 61 -5.97 4.16 -5.68
CA LEU A 61 -4.82 3.37 -6.08
C LEU A 61 -5.02 3.01 -7.55
N GLU A 62 -4.06 3.36 -8.40
CA GLU A 62 -4.12 3.02 -9.84
C GLU A 62 -4.14 1.50 -10.03
N TYR A 63 -5.28 1.03 -10.49
CA TYR A 63 -5.44 -0.33 -10.97
C TYR A 63 -5.68 -0.26 -12.46
N GLY A 64 -4.78 -0.79 -13.26
CA GLY A 64 -5.02 -0.93 -14.70
C GLY A 64 -6.37 -1.64 -14.96
N HIS A 65 -7.05 -1.21 -16.00
CA HIS A 65 -8.37 -1.68 -16.43
C HIS A 65 -8.53 -3.20 -16.29
N GLY A 66 -9.55 -3.66 -15.55
CA GLY A 66 -9.89 -5.06 -15.60
C GLY A 66 -10.74 -5.68 -14.50
N ASN A 67 -11.12 -4.98 -13.44
CA ASN A 67 -12.11 -5.50 -12.51
C ASN A 67 -13.15 -4.44 -12.21
N ASP A 68 -14.18 -4.44 -13.05
CA ASP A 68 -15.35 -3.60 -12.91
C ASP A 68 -16.17 -4.04 -11.69
N LEU A 69 -15.91 -3.42 -10.54
CA LEU A 69 -16.71 -3.59 -9.31
C LEU A 69 -18.09 -2.90 -9.43
N THR A 70 -18.33 -2.14 -10.48
CA THR A 70 -19.58 -1.37 -10.69
C THR A 70 -20.78 -2.26 -11.02
N ARG A 71 -20.59 -3.53 -11.30
CA ARG A 71 -21.68 -4.46 -11.69
C ARG A 71 -22.56 -4.93 -10.55
N LEU A 72 -22.29 -4.55 -9.31
CA LEU A 72 -23.08 -4.95 -8.12
C LEU A 72 -24.04 -3.88 -7.60
N ALA A 73 -24.15 -2.74 -8.26
CA ALA A 73 -25.13 -1.69 -7.94
C ALA A 73 -26.55 -2.15 -8.29
N GLY A 74 -27.09 -3.08 -7.57
CA GLY A 74 -28.45 -3.61 -7.78
C GLY A 74 -28.80 -4.84 -6.97
N GLN A 75 -27.84 -5.43 -6.28
CA GLN A 75 -28.14 -6.54 -5.38
C GLN A 75 -28.37 -5.99 -3.97
N SER A 76 -29.53 -6.34 -3.41
CA SER A 76 -29.85 -6.13 -2.00
C SER A 76 -28.64 -6.47 -1.15
N ILE A 77 -28.26 -5.54 -0.24
CA ILE A 77 -27.24 -5.78 0.76
C ILE A 77 -27.67 -6.99 1.56
N VAL A 78 -27.18 -8.16 1.21
CA VAL A 78 -27.29 -9.33 2.06
C VAL A 78 -26.42 -8.98 3.26
N LYS A 79 -27.03 -8.90 4.44
CA LYS A 79 -26.33 -8.82 5.70
C LYS A 79 -25.36 -9.99 5.73
N THR A 80 -24.10 -9.73 5.45
CA THR A 80 -23.10 -10.78 5.45
C THR A 80 -22.64 -10.96 6.87
N ASP A 81 -22.74 -12.17 7.39
CA ASP A 81 -22.17 -12.60 8.66
C ASP A 81 -20.64 -12.55 8.61
N CYS A 82 -20.09 -11.36 8.38
CA CYS A 82 -18.66 -11.12 8.42
C CYS A 82 -18.27 -10.68 9.84
N ASP A 83 -18.51 -11.58 10.81
CA ASP A 83 -18.15 -11.39 12.22
C ASP A 83 -16.74 -11.92 12.52
N GLU A 84 -15.97 -12.24 11.49
CA GLU A 84 -14.68 -12.90 11.63
C GLU A 84 -13.54 -11.90 11.45
N ILE A 85 -12.63 -11.85 12.45
CA ILE A 85 -11.33 -11.18 12.28
C ILE A 85 -10.44 -12.11 11.47
N VAL A 86 -10.08 -11.70 10.27
CA VAL A 86 -9.16 -12.44 9.39
C VAL A 86 -7.75 -11.88 9.46
N ARG A 87 -6.75 -12.76 9.45
CA ARG A 87 -5.36 -12.36 9.22
C ARG A 87 -5.09 -12.33 7.72
N MET A 88 -4.22 -11.42 7.32
CA MET A 88 -3.77 -11.33 5.94
C MET A 88 -2.36 -11.89 5.81
N GLU A 89 -2.09 -12.56 4.70
CA GLU A 89 -0.77 -12.93 4.22
C GLU A 89 -0.34 -11.88 3.20
N PRO A 90 0.82 -11.21 3.40
CA PRO A 90 1.24 -10.11 2.56
C PRO A 90 1.74 -10.57 1.19
N ALA A 91 1.70 -9.66 0.21
CA ALA A 91 2.48 -9.80 -1.01
C ALA A 91 3.84 -9.14 -0.83
N PHE A 92 4.91 -9.78 -1.32
CA PHE A 92 6.28 -9.30 -1.19
C PHE A 92 6.83 -8.74 -2.50
N LYS A 93 7.82 -7.82 -2.37
CA LYS A 93 8.59 -7.23 -3.48
C LYS A 93 10.08 -7.32 -3.18
N ASP A 94 10.85 -7.67 -4.20
CA ASP A 94 12.29 -7.92 -4.18
C ASP A 94 13.09 -6.85 -4.93
N ASN A 95 12.65 -5.59 -4.85
CA ASN A 95 13.36 -4.48 -5.48
C ASN A 95 14.82 -4.41 -5.04
N LEU A 96 15.74 -4.09 -5.95
CA LEU A 96 17.20 -4.12 -5.74
C LEU A 96 17.69 -3.23 -4.58
N TRP A 97 16.97 -2.16 -4.26
CA TRP A 97 17.27 -1.25 -3.15
C TRP A 97 16.89 -1.83 -1.78
N GLY A 98 16.19 -2.98 -1.76
CA GLY A 98 15.68 -3.59 -0.53
C GLY A 98 16.75 -4.17 0.38
N GLY A 99 16.36 -4.39 1.63
CA GLY A 99 17.14 -5.05 2.66
C GLY A 99 16.71 -6.49 2.93
N THR A 100 17.08 -6.99 4.10
CA THR A 100 16.72 -8.34 4.56
C THR A 100 15.99 -8.33 5.90
N ARG A 101 15.77 -7.15 6.50
CA ARG A 101 15.23 -7.01 7.86
C ARG A 101 13.80 -7.51 7.99
N LEU A 102 12.97 -7.31 6.96
CA LEU A 102 11.60 -7.83 6.97
C LEU A 102 11.58 -9.33 7.19
N ARG A 103 12.53 -10.06 6.60
CA ARG A 103 12.71 -11.51 6.82
C ARG A 103 13.44 -11.80 8.11
N ASP A 104 14.65 -11.23 8.29
CA ASP A 104 15.61 -11.67 9.30
C ASP A 104 15.28 -11.15 10.71
N VAL A 105 14.69 -9.94 10.81
CA VAL A 105 14.37 -9.30 12.09
C VAL A 105 12.87 -9.38 12.39
N TYR A 106 12.01 -9.09 11.39
CA TYR A 106 10.56 -9.06 11.58
C TYR A 106 9.86 -10.40 11.29
N GLY A 107 10.63 -11.43 10.90
CA GLY A 107 10.14 -12.80 10.78
C GLY A 107 9.14 -13.00 9.64
N LYS A 108 9.14 -12.13 8.62
CA LYS A 108 8.32 -12.29 7.44
C LYS A 108 8.75 -13.52 6.65
N LYS A 109 7.81 -14.39 6.34
CA LYS A 109 8.08 -15.63 5.60
C LYS A 109 7.92 -15.40 4.11
N CYS A 110 9.01 -15.43 3.39
CA CYS A 110 9.04 -15.30 1.94
C CYS A 110 10.27 -16.03 1.38
N ASP A 111 10.24 -16.35 0.08
CA ASP A 111 11.30 -17.08 -0.62
C ASP A 111 12.32 -16.14 -1.28
N TYR A 112 12.22 -14.82 -1.06
CA TYR A 112 13.15 -13.84 -1.62
C TYR A 112 14.40 -13.66 -0.74
N ASP A 113 15.56 -13.51 -1.37
CA ASP A 113 16.81 -13.17 -0.68
C ASP A 113 16.78 -11.72 -0.18
N ILE A 114 16.20 -10.82 -0.97
CA ILE A 114 15.97 -9.41 -0.66
C ILE A 114 14.46 -9.20 -0.54
N VAL A 115 14.01 -8.53 0.51
CA VAL A 115 12.60 -8.19 0.71
C VAL A 115 12.46 -6.69 0.89
N ALA A 116 12.28 -6.00 -0.22
CA ALA A 116 12.18 -4.54 -0.24
C ALA A 116 10.87 -4.04 0.37
N GLU A 117 9.76 -4.73 0.07
CA GLU A 117 8.44 -4.35 0.57
C GLU A 117 7.61 -5.59 0.96
N SER A 118 6.76 -5.40 1.97
CA SER A 118 5.74 -6.36 2.41
C SER A 118 4.39 -5.65 2.41
N TRP A 119 3.54 -5.97 1.46
CA TRP A 119 2.23 -5.34 1.25
C TRP A 119 1.18 -6.04 2.12
N GLU A 120 0.99 -5.53 3.31
CA GLU A 120 0.16 -6.14 4.37
C GLU A 120 -1.33 -6.13 4.03
N LEU A 121 -1.80 -5.03 3.42
CA LEU A 121 -3.18 -4.86 3.00
C LEU A 121 -3.21 -4.22 1.61
N SER A 122 -3.53 -5.03 0.61
CA SER A 122 -3.45 -4.62 -0.79
C SER A 122 -4.46 -5.38 -1.66
N THR A 123 -5.18 -4.63 -2.49
CA THR A 123 -5.95 -5.18 -3.62
C THR A 123 -5.28 -4.87 -4.95
N HIS A 124 -4.06 -4.33 -4.93
CA HIS A 124 -3.35 -3.91 -6.14
C HIS A 124 -3.00 -5.11 -7.03
N LYS A 125 -3.22 -4.99 -8.36
CA LYS A 125 -2.99 -6.07 -9.33
C LYS A 125 -1.58 -6.66 -9.31
N ALA A 126 -0.57 -5.83 -8.96
CA ALA A 126 0.82 -6.26 -8.88
C ALA A 126 1.13 -7.05 -7.61
N GLY A 127 0.21 -7.10 -6.62
CA GLY A 127 0.40 -7.87 -5.38
C GLY A 127 -0.79 -7.69 -4.46
N GLN A 128 -1.68 -8.67 -4.44
CA GLN A 128 -2.81 -8.69 -3.51
C GLN A 128 -2.44 -9.47 -2.25
N SER A 129 -2.92 -8.97 -1.10
CA SER A 129 -2.84 -9.73 0.13
C SER A 129 -3.85 -10.88 0.10
N ILE A 130 -3.54 -11.97 0.78
CA ILE A 130 -4.35 -13.19 0.80
C ILE A 130 -4.91 -13.41 2.21
N VAL A 131 -6.16 -13.82 2.31
CA VAL A 131 -6.78 -14.22 3.58
C VAL A 131 -6.08 -15.45 4.12
N ALA A 132 -5.42 -15.32 5.27
CA ALA A 132 -4.59 -16.38 5.88
C ALA A 132 -5.35 -17.27 6.86
N THR A 133 -6.51 -16.83 7.39
CA THR A 133 -7.27 -17.54 8.43
C THR A 133 -8.75 -17.64 8.08
N GLY A 134 -9.46 -18.47 8.84
CA GLY A 134 -10.90 -18.64 8.74
C GLY A 134 -11.36 -19.45 7.53
N LYS A 135 -12.68 -19.47 7.34
CA LYS A 135 -13.34 -20.27 6.28
C LYS A 135 -13.10 -19.75 4.86
N ASN A 136 -12.59 -18.52 4.76
CA ASN A 136 -12.27 -17.86 3.48
C ASN A 136 -10.77 -17.84 3.19
N LYS A 137 -9.97 -18.60 3.92
CA LYS A 137 -8.53 -18.73 3.70
C LYS A 137 -8.20 -19.04 2.24
N GLY A 138 -7.24 -18.33 1.70
CA GLY A 138 -6.76 -18.47 0.33
C GLY A 138 -7.39 -17.50 -0.68
N LEU A 139 -8.45 -16.78 -0.30
CA LEU A 139 -8.99 -15.73 -1.17
C LEU A 139 -8.06 -14.52 -1.20
N MET A 140 -7.88 -13.94 -2.37
CA MET A 140 -7.28 -12.60 -2.50
C MET A 140 -8.18 -11.57 -1.81
N LEU A 141 -7.61 -10.50 -1.26
CA LEU A 141 -8.38 -9.46 -0.57
C LEU A 141 -9.48 -8.86 -1.45
N GLY A 142 -9.21 -8.63 -2.73
CA GLY A 142 -10.23 -8.16 -3.68
C GLY A 142 -11.39 -9.14 -3.86
N GLU A 143 -11.10 -10.43 -3.95
CA GLU A 143 -12.13 -11.49 -4.03
C GLU A 143 -12.95 -11.58 -2.73
N TYR A 144 -12.28 -11.42 -1.58
CA TYR A 144 -12.93 -11.40 -0.28
C TYR A 144 -13.91 -10.22 -0.18
N ILE A 145 -13.48 -9.01 -0.56
CA ILE A 145 -14.33 -7.82 -0.58
C ILE A 145 -15.52 -8.02 -1.53
N ASN A 146 -15.28 -8.56 -2.73
CA ASN A 146 -16.33 -8.81 -3.71
C ASN A 146 -17.35 -9.84 -3.21
N ARG A 147 -16.88 -10.87 -2.50
CA ARG A 147 -17.75 -11.93 -1.97
C ARG A 147 -18.74 -11.42 -0.91
N PHE A 148 -18.30 -10.52 -0.05
CA PHE A 148 -19.11 -9.98 1.05
C PHE A 148 -19.75 -8.61 0.71
N GLY A 149 -19.35 -8.02 -0.38
CA GLY A 149 -19.80 -6.69 -0.80
C GLY A 149 -19.09 -5.56 -0.06
N ARG A 150 -19.20 -4.36 -0.61
CA ARG A 150 -18.49 -3.17 -0.11
C ARG A 150 -18.87 -2.77 1.33
N GLY A 151 -20.03 -3.20 1.82
CA GLY A 151 -20.48 -2.92 3.19
C GLY A 151 -19.50 -3.34 4.28
N ILE A 152 -18.61 -4.33 4.02
CA ILE A 152 -17.58 -4.72 4.97
C ILE A 152 -16.48 -3.67 5.16
N LEU A 153 -16.34 -2.73 4.24
CA LEU A 153 -15.34 -1.66 4.29
C LEU A 153 -15.80 -0.46 5.15
N GLY A 154 -17.09 -0.45 5.52
CA GLY A 154 -17.69 0.67 6.24
C GLY A 154 -18.02 1.86 5.35
N TRP A 155 -18.90 2.73 5.84
CA TRP A 155 -19.48 3.85 5.09
C TRP A 155 -18.46 4.91 4.63
N LYS A 156 -17.31 5.00 5.28
CA LYS A 156 -16.24 5.94 4.88
C LYS A 156 -15.58 5.56 3.56
N CYS A 157 -15.71 4.30 3.14
CA CYS A 157 -15.20 3.84 1.86
C CYS A 157 -16.22 3.97 0.71
N ASP A 158 -17.46 4.41 0.99
CA ASP A 158 -18.51 4.57 -0.03
C ASP A 158 -18.14 5.54 -1.17
N PRO A 159 -17.41 6.67 -0.91
CA PRO A 159 -17.00 7.58 -1.96
C PRO A 159 -16.03 6.99 -2.98
N TYR A 160 -15.33 5.92 -2.62
CA TYR A 160 -14.30 5.32 -3.47
C TYR A 160 -14.89 4.15 -4.26
N GLU A 161 -14.68 4.12 -5.55
CA GLU A 161 -15.09 3.01 -6.42
C GLU A 161 -14.29 1.74 -6.13
N ARG A 162 -13.06 1.89 -5.66
CA ARG A 162 -12.12 0.81 -5.35
C ARG A 162 -11.73 0.84 -3.88
N PHE A 163 -11.13 -0.27 -3.40
CA PHE A 163 -10.55 -0.32 -2.07
C PHE A 163 -9.41 0.72 -1.95
N PRO A 164 -9.54 1.73 -1.07
CA PRO A 164 -8.71 2.93 -1.14
C PRO A 164 -7.43 2.84 -0.33
N LEU A 165 -7.07 1.67 0.20
CA LEU A 165 -5.92 1.52 1.10
C LEU A 165 -4.86 0.60 0.51
N LEU A 166 -3.59 0.99 0.68
CA LEU A 166 -2.43 0.14 0.57
C LEU A 166 -1.59 0.35 1.83
N ILE A 167 -1.38 -0.73 2.60
CA ILE A 167 -0.53 -0.70 3.80
C ILE A 167 0.65 -1.60 3.53
N LYS A 168 1.87 -1.05 3.65
CA LYS A 168 3.09 -1.79 3.41
C LYS A 168 4.21 -1.43 4.39
N PHE A 169 5.06 -2.40 4.67
CA PHE A 169 6.39 -2.16 5.22
C PHE A 169 7.38 -1.97 4.07
N ILE A 170 8.29 -1.04 4.24
CA ILE A 170 9.41 -0.78 3.33
C ILE A 170 10.70 -1.03 4.11
N ASP A 171 11.56 -1.89 3.58
CA ASP A 171 12.91 -2.15 4.09
C ASP A 171 13.93 -1.68 3.06
N SER A 172 14.53 -0.54 3.32
CA SER A 172 15.43 0.14 2.40
C SER A 172 16.86 0.06 2.88
N ARG A 173 17.68 -0.72 2.19
CA ARG A 173 19.15 -0.71 2.32
C ARG A 173 19.78 0.43 1.54
N GLU A 174 19.19 0.79 0.40
CA GLU A 174 19.65 1.87 -0.48
C GLU A 174 18.52 2.88 -0.70
N SER A 175 18.82 4.03 -1.28
CA SER A 175 17.81 5.04 -1.59
C SER A 175 16.81 4.50 -2.62
N LEU A 176 15.53 4.75 -2.37
CA LEU A 176 14.47 4.46 -3.33
C LEU A 176 14.59 5.41 -4.54
N SER A 177 13.97 5.01 -5.64
CA SER A 177 13.81 5.90 -6.80
C SER A 177 13.00 7.14 -6.43
N ILE A 178 13.32 8.24 -7.11
CA ILE A 178 12.51 9.46 -7.03
C ILE A 178 11.16 9.18 -7.65
N GLN A 179 10.08 9.44 -6.90
CA GLN A 179 8.72 9.30 -7.38
C GLN A 179 8.10 10.69 -7.53
N VAL A 180 7.52 10.93 -8.71
CA VAL A 180 6.77 12.15 -9.00
C VAL A 180 5.33 11.73 -9.26
N HIS A 181 4.41 12.29 -8.49
CA HIS A 181 2.98 12.10 -8.72
C HIS A 181 2.50 13.28 -9.59
N PRO A 182 2.11 13.04 -10.84
CA PRO A 182 1.58 14.10 -11.69
C PRO A 182 0.24 14.61 -11.13
N GLY A 183 -0.06 15.86 -11.40
CA GLY A 183 -1.39 16.40 -11.13
C GLY A 183 -2.46 15.75 -12.03
N ASP A 184 -3.73 15.88 -11.62
CA ASP A 184 -4.88 15.22 -12.25
C ASP A 184 -4.98 15.45 -13.76
N ASP A 185 -4.74 16.69 -14.22
CA ASP A 185 -4.82 17.04 -15.65
C ASP A 185 -3.84 16.25 -16.51
N TYR A 186 -2.60 16.11 -16.06
CA TYR A 186 -1.58 15.36 -16.80
C TYR A 186 -1.89 13.87 -16.81
N ALA A 187 -2.38 13.41 -15.72
CA ALA A 187 -2.71 12.02 -15.51
C ALA A 187 -3.89 11.58 -16.39
N LEU A 188 -4.98 12.34 -16.42
CA LEU A 188 -6.14 12.10 -17.29
C LEU A 188 -5.76 12.09 -18.79
N GLN A 189 -4.79 12.94 -19.18
CA GLN A 189 -4.34 13.01 -20.59
C GLN A 189 -3.50 11.83 -21.04
N LYS A 190 -2.85 11.11 -20.13
CA LYS A 190 -1.85 10.08 -20.47
C LYS A 190 -2.31 8.65 -20.23
N GLU A 191 -3.39 8.43 -19.50
CA GLU A 191 -3.85 7.09 -19.13
C GLU A 191 -5.21 6.72 -19.73
N ASP A 192 -5.84 7.63 -20.50
CA ASP A 192 -7.00 7.34 -21.33
C ASP A 192 -6.61 6.82 -22.74
N GLU A 193 -5.33 6.42 -22.94
CA GLU A 193 -4.89 5.71 -24.16
C GLU A 193 -4.86 4.20 -23.96
#